data_c83c69d1688d63b5be95be4cab8695e3
#
_entry.id   c83c69d1688d63b5be95be4cab8695e3
#
_cell.length_a   1.000
_cell.length_b   1.000
_cell.length_c   1.000
_cell.angle_alpha   90.00
_cell.angle_beta   90.00
_cell.angle_gamma   90.00
#
_symmetry.space_group_name_H-M   'P 1'
#
loop_
_entity.id
_entity.type
_entity.pdbx_description
1 polymer ?
#
loop_
_entity_poly.entity_id
_entity_poly.type
_entity_poly.pdbx_seq_one_letter_code
_entity_poly.pdbx_strand_id
1 'polypeptide(L)'
;MTTENPTDHAAADAEGVEEQPAPACVMSFNASDPSGAGGVAGDVATIAAMGAHALPVVTSIVMRDTAEVFDHHAIDPEVIAEQARSILEDVTIAAWKVGFLGSAEGVSAVAEILSDYPDVPLVAYMPNLSWVEDDDQQAYLDAFRELVLPQTEVLVGSHQALTDFLLPEWDNERPASPRELAVAAGEHGTRFVLVTSVMVPASKTADQFMDNVLASPQGAITGEKFERFEVSFVGAGDTLSAALAALLGSGAELHAAVGEALAFLDQALDAGFRPGMGNVIPDRFFWALPADEEGEDGAESAPADSNPPKGPRHVH
;
A
#
# COMPACT_ATOMS: atom_id res chain seq x y z
N MET A 1 -2.21 -25.97 75.95
CA MET A 1 -3.06 -25.33 75.00
C MET A 1 -2.15 -24.73 73.93
N THR A 2 -1.91 -25.47 72.91
CA THR A 2 -1.06 -25.17 71.78
C THR A 2 -1.95 -24.63 70.68
N THR A 3 -1.72 -23.43 70.27
CA THR A 3 -2.38 -22.84 69.11
C THR A 3 -1.45 -22.97 67.88
N GLU A 4 -1.81 -23.87 67.01
CA GLU A 4 -1.24 -23.99 65.66
C GLU A 4 -1.65 -22.80 64.83
N ASN A 5 -0.69 -22.24 64.11
CA ASN A 5 -0.87 -21.21 63.14
C ASN A 5 -0.73 -21.86 61.74
N PRO A 6 -1.78 -21.85 60.89
CA PRO A 6 -1.68 -22.34 59.54
C PRO A 6 -1.75 -21.16 58.55
N THR A 7 -0.64 -20.73 58.02
CA THR A 7 -0.64 -20.00 56.72
C THR A 7 0.74 -20.11 56.08
N ASP A 8 0.96 -21.25 55.48
CA ASP A 8 1.95 -21.43 54.46
C ASP A 8 1.17 -21.50 53.12
N HIS A 9 0.86 -20.34 52.56
CA HIS A 9 0.40 -20.25 51.19
C HIS A 9 1.61 -20.08 50.32
N ALA A 10 1.98 -21.18 49.66
CA ALA A 10 2.90 -21.24 48.59
C ALA A 10 2.65 -20.09 47.61
N ALA A 11 3.68 -19.24 47.43
CA ALA A 11 3.79 -18.37 46.30
C ALA A 11 3.91 -19.26 45.05
N ALA A 12 2.82 -19.37 44.29
CA ALA A 12 2.86 -19.94 42.97
C ALA A 12 3.76 -19.06 42.13
N ASP A 13 4.82 -19.66 41.62
CA ASP A 13 5.71 -19.08 40.62
C ASP A 13 4.85 -18.54 39.47
N ALA A 14 4.76 -17.23 39.35
CA ALA A 14 4.36 -16.57 38.13
C ALA A 14 5.44 -16.89 37.11
N GLU A 15 5.27 -17.99 36.35
CA GLU A 15 6.04 -18.22 35.13
C GLU A 15 5.94 -16.92 34.30
N GLY A 16 7.08 -16.29 34.09
CA GLY A 16 7.18 -15.05 33.32
C GLY A 16 6.57 -15.30 31.93
N VAL A 17 5.45 -14.66 31.68
CA VAL A 17 4.99 -14.47 30.31
C VAL A 17 6.09 -13.67 29.66
N GLU A 18 6.89 -14.29 28.76
CA GLU A 18 7.80 -13.58 27.89
C GLU A 18 6.96 -12.54 27.14
N GLU A 19 7.10 -11.27 27.50
CA GLU A 19 6.46 -10.19 26.78
C GLU A 19 7.01 -10.24 25.34
N GLN A 20 6.14 -10.65 24.41
CA GLN A 20 6.47 -10.55 23.00
C GLN A 20 6.76 -9.07 22.69
N PRO A 21 7.84 -8.78 21.93
CA PRO A 21 8.13 -7.40 21.57
C PRO A 21 6.93 -6.80 20.83
N ALA A 22 6.59 -5.57 21.19
CA ALA A 22 5.50 -4.87 20.51
C ALA A 22 5.81 -4.73 19.00
N PRO A 23 4.78 -4.81 18.15
CA PRO A 23 4.97 -4.64 16.70
C PRO A 23 5.50 -3.24 16.40
N ALA A 24 6.27 -3.09 15.31
CA ALA A 24 6.72 -1.81 14.81
C ALA A 24 5.51 -0.91 14.50
N CYS A 25 5.56 0.34 14.94
CA CYS A 25 4.49 1.31 14.69
C CYS A 25 4.79 2.13 13.44
N VAL A 26 3.87 2.12 12.47
CA VAL A 26 3.97 2.87 11.22
C VAL A 26 2.89 3.93 11.19
N MET A 27 3.26 5.20 11.15
CA MET A 27 2.28 6.27 10.97
C MET A 27 2.06 6.52 9.47
N SER A 28 0.80 6.44 9.06
CA SER A 28 0.38 6.68 7.68
C SER A 28 -0.44 7.95 7.58
N PHE A 29 0.03 8.90 6.78
CA PHE A 29 -0.70 10.09 6.34
C PHE A 29 -1.32 9.83 4.98
N ASN A 30 -2.65 9.74 4.90
CA ASN A 30 -3.32 9.46 3.65
C ASN A 30 -4.79 9.90 3.69
N ALA A 31 -5.43 9.90 2.52
CA ALA A 31 -6.84 10.17 2.41
C ALA A 31 -7.71 9.02 2.94
N SER A 32 -8.91 9.34 3.40
CA SER A 32 -9.98 8.37 3.62
C SER A 32 -10.63 8.02 2.28
N ASP A 33 -10.52 6.76 1.86
CA ASP A 33 -11.10 6.21 0.63
C ASP A 33 -12.29 5.30 0.97
N PRO A 34 -13.54 5.72 0.64
CA PRO A 34 -14.73 4.95 0.98
C PRO A 34 -14.86 3.63 0.19
N SER A 35 -14.12 3.47 -0.89
CA SER A 35 -14.09 2.20 -1.64
C SER A 35 -13.29 1.11 -0.93
N GLY A 36 -12.43 1.48 0.05
CA GLY A 36 -11.50 0.57 0.70
C GLY A 36 -10.35 0.10 -0.19
N ALA A 37 -10.26 0.62 -1.42
CA ALA A 37 -9.22 0.22 -2.38
C ALA A 37 -7.84 0.74 -1.99
N GLY A 38 -7.76 1.99 -1.52
CA GLY A 38 -6.52 2.65 -1.12
C GLY A 38 -6.71 3.51 0.13
N GLY A 39 -5.91 4.59 0.23
CA GLY A 39 -5.96 5.51 1.34
C GLY A 39 -5.64 4.86 2.68
N VAL A 40 -6.05 5.50 3.78
CA VAL A 40 -5.78 4.99 5.15
C VAL A 40 -6.36 3.60 5.40
N ALA A 41 -7.48 3.23 4.76
CA ALA A 41 -8.06 1.90 4.92
C ALA A 41 -7.16 0.81 4.31
N GLY A 42 -6.64 1.07 3.10
CA GLY A 42 -5.67 0.20 2.44
C GLY A 42 -4.36 0.10 3.20
N ASP A 43 -3.87 1.21 3.73
CA ASP A 43 -2.64 1.27 4.51
C ASP A 43 -2.76 0.47 5.80
N VAL A 44 -3.83 0.67 6.59
CA VAL A 44 -4.07 -0.07 7.83
C VAL A 44 -4.13 -1.57 7.58
N ALA A 45 -4.88 -2.00 6.56
CA ALA A 45 -5.00 -3.40 6.21
C ALA A 45 -3.64 -4.01 5.83
N THR A 46 -2.86 -3.29 5.01
CA THR A 46 -1.54 -3.76 4.54
C THR A 46 -0.52 -3.80 5.67
N ILE A 47 -0.40 -2.72 6.45
CA ILE A 47 0.56 -2.64 7.56
C ILE A 47 0.29 -3.75 8.57
N ALA A 48 -0.99 -3.99 8.91
CA ALA A 48 -1.38 -5.07 9.80
C ALA A 48 -1.06 -6.45 9.22
N ALA A 49 -1.29 -6.65 7.92
CA ALA A 49 -0.96 -7.85 7.19
C ALA A 49 0.55 -8.16 7.19
N MET A 50 1.37 -7.12 7.19
CA MET A 50 2.83 -7.22 7.29
C MET A 50 3.35 -7.35 8.73
N GLY A 51 2.45 -7.50 9.72
CA GLY A 51 2.80 -7.72 11.12
C GLY A 51 3.19 -6.47 11.91
N ALA A 52 2.98 -5.27 11.36
CA ALA A 52 3.21 -3.98 12.02
C ALA A 52 1.89 -3.38 12.55
N HIS A 53 1.99 -2.34 13.37
CA HIS A 53 0.85 -1.60 13.88
C HIS A 53 0.68 -0.27 13.14
N ALA A 54 -0.49 -0.07 12.52
CA ALA A 54 -0.77 1.13 11.77
C ALA A 54 -1.34 2.24 12.65
N LEU A 55 -0.83 3.46 12.49
CA LEU A 55 -1.29 4.69 13.12
C LEU A 55 -1.80 5.64 12.01
N PRO A 56 -3.10 5.57 11.64
CA PRO A 56 -3.62 6.32 10.52
C PRO A 56 -3.91 7.78 10.89
N VAL A 57 -3.41 8.71 10.08
CA VAL A 57 -3.73 10.14 10.11
C VAL A 57 -4.46 10.49 8.83
N VAL A 58 -5.70 10.94 8.94
CA VAL A 58 -6.53 11.31 7.78
C VAL A 58 -6.17 12.72 7.32
N THR A 59 -5.78 12.85 6.05
CA THR A 59 -5.38 14.12 5.43
C THR A 59 -6.42 14.70 4.47
N SER A 60 -7.31 13.83 3.96
CA SER A 60 -8.38 14.21 3.05
C SER A 60 -9.50 13.17 3.09
N ILE A 61 -10.66 13.52 2.59
CA ILE A 61 -11.78 12.59 2.33
C ILE A 61 -12.03 12.61 0.83
N VAL A 62 -11.87 11.47 0.15
CA VAL A 62 -12.16 11.35 -1.28
C VAL A 62 -13.63 10.96 -1.51
N MET A 63 -14.25 11.59 -2.49
CA MET A 63 -15.54 11.21 -3.03
C MET A 63 -15.31 10.43 -4.31
N ARG A 64 -15.59 9.12 -4.25
CA ARG A 64 -15.37 8.21 -5.37
C ARG A 64 -16.28 7.01 -5.34
N ASP A 65 -16.39 6.32 -6.48
CA ASP A 65 -16.86 4.95 -6.56
C ASP A 65 -15.69 3.95 -6.80
N THR A 66 -15.99 2.75 -7.25
CA THR A 66 -14.96 1.75 -7.55
C THR A 66 -14.24 1.99 -8.88
N ALA A 67 -14.69 2.93 -9.71
CA ALA A 67 -14.12 3.24 -11.02
C ALA A 67 -13.27 4.50 -11.02
N GLU A 68 -13.78 5.61 -10.46
CA GLU A 68 -13.16 6.93 -10.56
C GLU A 68 -13.31 7.77 -9.29
N VAL A 69 -12.45 8.78 -9.16
CA VAL A 69 -12.52 9.81 -8.12
C VAL A 69 -13.26 11.00 -8.71
N PHE A 70 -14.26 11.49 -8.00
CA PHE A 70 -15.09 12.63 -8.42
C PHE A 70 -14.60 13.94 -7.83
N ASP A 71 -14.16 13.91 -6.55
CA ASP A 71 -13.77 15.09 -5.80
C ASP A 71 -13.05 14.66 -4.51
N HIS A 72 -12.51 15.63 -3.77
CA HIS A 72 -11.99 15.42 -2.44
C HIS A 72 -12.23 16.64 -1.54
N HIS A 73 -12.16 16.39 -0.24
CA HIS A 73 -12.20 17.42 0.77
C HIS A 73 -10.93 17.33 1.63
N ALA A 74 -10.03 18.31 1.50
CA ALA A 74 -8.83 18.38 2.33
C ALA A 74 -9.20 18.62 3.80
N ILE A 75 -8.53 17.94 4.71
CA ILE A 75 -8.65 18.18 6.15
C ILE A 75 -7.81 19.42 6.51
N ASP A 76 -8.30 20.20 7.45
CA ASP A 76 -7.60 21.35 7.98
C ASP A 76 -6.18 20.95 8.46
N PRO A 77 -5.12 21.66 8.03
CA PRO A 77 -3.74 21.33 8.38
C PRO A 77 -3.48 21.27 9.91
N GLU A 78 -4.16 22.10 10.69
CA GLU A 78 -4.06 22.06 12.16
C GLU A 78 -4.62 20.75 12.70
N VAL A 79 -5.74 20.26 12.13
CA VAL A 79 -6.35 18.98 12.52
C VAL A 79 -5.46 17.81 12.13
N ILE A 80 -4.80 17.85 10.97
CA ILE A 80 -3.81 16.82 10.57
C ILE A 80 -2.68 16.78 11.61
N ALA A 81 -2.14 17.94 11.96
CA ALA A 81 -1.05 18.04 12.92
C ALA A 81 -1.47 17.55 14.33
N GLU A 82 -2.68 17.89 14.78
CA GLU A 82 -3.20 17.44 16.08
C GLU A 82 -3.39 15.93 16.14
N GLN A 83 -3.91 15.29 15.08
CA GLN A 83 -4.02 13.82 15.01
C GLN A 83 -2.65 13.16 15.22
N ALA A 84 -1.64 13.62 14.47
CA ALA A 84 -0.30 13.03 14.53
C ALA A 84 0.39 13.29 15.89
N ARG A 85 0.44 14.54 16.33
CA ARG A 85 1.15 14.94 17.55
C ARG A 85 0.59 14.28 18.79
N SER A 86 -0.74 14.09 18.87
CA SER A 86 -1.37 13.40 20.01
C SER A 86 -0.89 11.96 20.17
N ILE A 87 -0.59 11.28 19.08
CA ILE A 87 -0.04 9.91 19.10
C ILE A 87 1.46 9.91 19.34
N LEU A 88 2.19 10.87 18.75
CA LEU A 88 3.65 10.97 18.87
C LEU A 88 4.12 11.29 20.31
N GLU A 89 3.24 11.83 21.17
CA GLU A 89 3.52 12.02 22.58
C GLU A 89 3.62 10.70 23.36
N ASP A 90 3.00 9.62 22.87
CA ASP A 90 2.89 8.34 23.57
C ASP A 90 3.58 7.17 22.83
N VAL A 91 3.61 7.21 21.51
CA VAL A 91 4.06 6.09 20.67
C VAL A 91 5.33 6.43 19.91
N THR A 92 6.33 5.55 20.00
CA THR A 92 7.54 5.64 19.17
C THR A 92 7.25 5.11 17.77
N ILE A 93 7.52 5.94 16.75
CA ILE A 93 7.30 5.61 15.35
C ILE A 93 8.56 4.94 14.78
N ALA A 94 8.36 3.84 14.07
CA ALA A 94 9.42 3.07 13.41
C ALA A 94 9.58 3.40 11.91
N ALA A 95 8.50 3.84 11.25
CA ALA A 95 8.51 4.31 9.86
C ALA A 95 7.32 5.23 9.57
N TRP A 96 7.47 6.06 8.55
CA TRP A 96 6.43 6.89 7.98
C TRP A 96 5.96 6.36 6.63
N LYS A 97 4.66 6.41 6.38
CA LYS A 97 4.08 6.27 5.05
C LYS A 97 3.33 7.55 4.71
N VAL A 98 3.62 8.14 3.58
CA VAL A 98 2.90 9.30 3.04
C VAL A 98 2.22 8.90 1.73
N GLY A 99 0.90 9.15 1.66
CA GLY A 99 0.10 9.05 0.44
C GLY A 99 -0.40 10.41 -0.02
N PHE A 100 -1.70 10.52 -0.37
CA PHE A 100 -2.29 11.79 -0.76
C PHE A 100 -2.58 12.67 0.46
N LEU A 101 -2.04 13.87 0.50
CA LEU A 101 -2.08 14.78 1.65
C LEU A 101 -3.18 15.86 1.58
N GLY A 102 -4.04 15.79 0.55
CA GLY A 102 -5.22 16.62 0.40
C GLY A 102 -4.97 18.00 -0.23
N SER A 103 -3.97 18.75 0.22
CA SER A 103 -3.65 20.09 -0.29
C SER A 103 -2.19 20.43 -0.08
N ALA A 104 -1.71 21.54 -0.66
CA ALA A 104 -0.36 22.06 -0.44
C ALA A 104 -0.12 22.43 1.03
N GLU A 105 -1.13 22.94 1.72
CA GLU A 105 -1.07 23.23 3.16
C GLU A 105 -0.97 21.95 3.98
N GLY A 106 -1.71 20.88 3.59
CA GLY A 106 -1.59 19.55 4.18
C GLY A 106 -0.20 18.98 4.00
N VAL A 107 0.40 19.14 2.81
CA VAL A 107 1.82 18.79 2.55
C VAL A 107 2.75 19.51 3.51
N SER A 108 2.56 20.83 3.69
CA SER A 108 3.39 21.65 4.58
C SER A 108 3.29 21.20 6.05
N ALA A 109 2.07 20.94 6.53
CA ALA A 109 1.85 20.48 7.89
C ALA A 109 2.49 19.13 8.19
N VAL A 110 2.36 18.18 7.25
CA VAL A 110 2.98 16.85 7.38
C VAL A 110 4.50 16.95 7.31
N ALA A 111 5.05 17.73 6.37
CA ALA A 111 6.49 17.91 6.24
C ALA A 111 7.14 18.53 7.49
N GLU A 112 6.45 19.44 8.17
CA GLU A 112 6.90 19.99 9.45
C GLU A 112 7.02 18.88 10.51
N ILE A 113 6.02 18.00 10.62
CA ILE A 113 6.06 16.88 11.56
C ILE A 113 7.22 15.93 11.24
N LEU A 114 7.38 15.55 9.96
CA LEU A 114 8.45 14.65 9.53
C LEU A 114 9.84 15.22 9.86
N SER A 115 10.02 16.54 9.77
CA SER A 115 11.29 17.21 10.04
C SER A 115 11.75 17.10 11.50
N ASP A 116 10.83 16.86 12.43
CA ASP A 116 11.15 16.64 13.84
C ASP A 116 11.74 15.24 14.10
N TYR A 117 11.65 14.32 13.12
CA TYR A 117 12.07 12.91 13.23
C TYR A 117 12.96 12.47 12.05
N PRO A 118 14.11 13.11 11.81
CA PRO A 118 14.91 12.90 10.58
C PRO A 118 15.52 11.49 10.45
N ASP A 119 15.59 10.74 11.53
CA ASP A 119 16.16 9.38 11.55
C ASP A 119 15.13 8.28 11.26
N VAL A 120 13.83 8.63 11.19
CA VAL A 120 12.76 7.66 10.89
C VAL A 120 12.55 7.55 9.38
N PRO A 121 12.67 6.36 8.78
CA PRO A 121 12.56 6.18 7.34
C PRO A 121 11.17 6.58 6.83
N LEU A 122 11.15 7.35 5.73
CA LEU A 122 9.94 7.79 5.05
C LEU A 122 9.77 7.07 3.71
N VAL A 123 8.66 6.37 3.56
CA VAL A 123 8.16 5.87 2.27
C VAL A 123 7.07 6.82 1.78
N ALA A 124 7.35 7.55 0.72
CA ALA A 124 6.39 8.46 0.09
C ALA A 124 5.82 7.83 -1.19
N TYR A 125 4.50 7.86 -1.34
CA TYR A 125 3.81 7.40 -2.54
C TYR A 125 3.24 8.58 -3.31
N MET A 126 3.60 8.68 -4.59
CA MET A 126 3.03 9.66 -5.52
C MET A 126 1.91 8.99 -6.33
N PRO A 127 0.62 9.25 -6.00
CA PRO A 127 -0.50 8.75 -6.79
C PRO A 127 -0.65 9.52 -8.11
N ASN A 128 -1.49 9.01 -9.00
CA ASN A 128 -1.97 9.80 -10.12
C ASN A 128 -2.96 10.87 -9.60
N LEU A 129 -2.70 12.13 -9.90
CA LEU A 129 -3.49 13.29 -9.46
C LEU A 129 -4.31 13.93 -10.59
N SER A 130 -4.50 13.25 -11.72
CA SER A 130 -5.22 13.80 -12.88
C SER A 130 -6.68 14.18 -12.63
N TRP A 131 -7.21 13.82 -11.48
CA TRP A 131 -8.56 14.17 -11.00
C TRP A 131 -8.59 15.41 -10.09
N VAL A 132 -7.43 15.97 -9.71
CA VAL A 132 -7.31 17.24 -8.98
C VAL A 132 -7.32 18.39 -9.98
N GLU A 133 -7.94 19.52 -9.65
CA GLU A 133 -7.93 20.72 -10.51
C GLU A 133 -6.49 21.22 -10.74
N ASP A 134 -6.20 21.70 -11.94
CA ASP A 134 -4.84 22.00 -12.41
C ASP A 134 -4.04 22.92 -11.48
N ASP A 135 -4.65 24.01 -11.00
CA ASP A 135 -3.97 24.97 -10.12
C ASP A 135 -3.64 24.37 -8.74
N ASP A 136 -4.57 23.58 -8.17
CA ASP A 136 -4.38 22.90 -6.88
C ASP A 136 -3.37 21.76 -7.03
N GLN A 137 -3.43 21.02 -8.14
CA GLN A 137 -2.47 19.98 -8.47
C GLN A 137 -1.05 20.53 -8.54
N GLN A 138 -0.84 21.65 -9.25
CA GLN A 138 0.48 22.24 -9.38
C GLN A 138 1.02 22.71 -8.02
N ALA A 139 0.20 23.40 -7.22
CA ALA A 139 0.58 23.83 -5.87
C ALA A 139 0.95 22.66 -4.98
N TYR A 140 0.18 21.55 -5.04
CA TYR A 140 0.45 20.32 -4.32
C TYR A 140 1.79 19.70 -4.73
N LEU A 141 2.02 19.54 -6.04
CA LEU A 141 3.25 18.93 -6.58
C LEU A 141 4.49 19.75 -6.23
N ASP A 142 4.40 21.09 -6.28
CA ASP A 142 5.50 21.97 -5.90
C ASP A 142 5.81 21.87 -4.42
N ALA A 143 4.80 21.91 -3.55
CA ALA A 143 4.98 21.72 -2.10
C ALA A 143 5.56 20.33 -1.78
N PHE A 144 5.08 19.28 -2.42
CA PHE A 144 5.57 17.91 -2.21
C PHE A 144 7.03 17.78 -2.63
N ARG A 145 7.39 18.37 -3.77
CA ARG A 145 8.77 18.39 -4.29
C ARG A 145 9.73 19.12 -3.35
N GLU A 146 9.30 20.27 -2.81
CA GLU A 146 10.16 21.10 -1.98
C GLU A 146 10.26 20.62 -0.53
N LEU A 147 9.21 20.02 0.03
CA LEU A 147 9.10 19.77 1.46
C LEU A 147 9.16 18.28 1.84
N VAL A 148 8.60 17.39 1.01
CA VAL A 148 8.54 15.95 1.30
C VAL A 148 9.70 15.18 0.69
N LEU A 149 10.04 15.43 -0.57
CA LEU A 149 11.14 14.71 -1.25
C LEU A 149 12.48 14.80 -0.51
N PRO A 150 12.88 15.95 0.11
CA PRO A 150 14.15 16.02 0.84
C PRO A 150 14.25 15.07 2.04
N GLN A 151 13.11 14.63 2.57
CA GLN A 151 13.00 13.75 3.73
C GLN A 151 12.72 12.30 3.35
N THR A 152 12.52 12.03 2.04
CA THR A 152 12.06 10.73 1.54
C THR A 152 13.22 9.76 1.37
N GLU A 153 13.14 8.60 2.07
CA GLU A 153 14.04 7.46 1.85
C GLU A 153 13.72 6.78 0.53
N VAL A 154 12.43 6.42 0.30
CA VAL A 154 11.97 5.75 -0.92
C VAL A 154 10.71 6.44 -1.46
N LEU A 155 10.81 6.99 -2.66
CA LEU A 155 9.66 7.47 -3.42
C LEU A 155 9.07 6.32 -4.25
N VAL A 156 7.80 6.02 -4.07
CA VAL A 156 7.08 4.97 -4.81
C VAL A 156 6.08 5.61 -5.77
N GLY A 157 5.98 5.08 -6.98
CA GLY A 157 4.97 5.53 -7.93
C GLY A 157 5.01 4.77 -9.25
N SER A 158 3.95 4.88 -10.04
CA SER A 158 3.96 4.33 -11.39
C SER A 158 4.93 5.13 -12.28
N HIS A 159 5.47 4.47 -13.30
CA HIS A 159 6.37 5.11 -14.26
C HIS A 159 5.78 6.41 -14.82
N GLN A 160 4.49 6.39 -15.19
CA GLN A 160 3.82 7.57 -15.73
C GLN A 160 3.72 8.69 -14.68
N ALA A 161 3.19 8.39 -13.48
CA ALA A 161 3.01 9.41 -12.44
C ALA A 161 4.34 10.04 -12.02
N LEU A 162 5.41 9.24 -11.92
CA LEU A 162 6.74 9.74 -11.58
C LEU A 162 7.37 10.55 -12.72
N THR A 163 7.12 10.19 -13.98
CA THR A 163 7.60 10.97 -15.12
C THR A 163 6.92 12.34 -15.14
N ASP A 164 5.61 12.39 -15.02
CA ASP A 164 4.84 13.63 -15.00
C ASP A 164 5.23 14.54 -13.82
N PHE A 165 5.53 13.94 -12.68
CA PHE A 165 5.93 14.68 -11.47
C PHE A 165 7.36 15.18 -11.48
N LEU A 166 8.32 14.32 -11.82
CA LEU A 166 9.76 14.61 -11.71
C LEU A 166 10.36 15.23 -12.98
N LEU A 167 9.79 14.91 -14.13
CA LEU A 167 10.29 15.28 -15.44
C LEU A 167 9.16 15.83 -16.33
N PRO A 168 8.41 16.87 -15.91
CA PRO A 168 7.24 17.37 -16.63
C PRO A 168 7.54 17.86 -18.07
N GLU A 169 8.78 18.21 -18.35
CA GLU A 169 9.22 18.64 -19.68
C GLU A 169 9.89 17.50 -20.50
N TRP A 170 9.65 16.23 -20.11
CA TRP A 170 10.24 15.11 -20.81
C TRP A 170 9.63 14.92 -22.20
N ASP A 171 10.38 15.31 -23.23
CA ASP A 171 9.97 15.30 -24.63
C ASP A 171 10.72 14.28 -25.51
N ASN A 172 11.49 13.38 -24.89
CA ASN A 172 12.26 12.38 -25.61
C ASN A 172 11.33 11.32 -26.26
N GLU A 173 11.71 10.80 -27.42
CA GLU A 173 11.00 9.72 -28.13
C GLU A 173 10.88 8.42 -27.31
N ARG A 174 11.74 8.23 -26.32
CA ARG A 174 11.70 7.09 -25.41
C ARG A 174 11.18 7.45 -24.03
N PRO A 175 10.57 6.51 -23.30
CA PRO A 175 10.23 6.71 -21.89
C PRO A 175 11.47 7.02 -21.04
N ALA A 176 11.28 7.78 -19.96
CA ALA A 176 12.32 8.00 -18.97
C ALA A 176 12.72 6.65 -18.33
N SER A 177 13.99 6.40 -18.13
CA SER A 177 14.44 5.21 -17.41
C SER A 177 14.25 5.38 -15.89
N PRO A 178 14.13 4.28 -15.11
CA PRO A 178 14.09 4.37 -13.66
C PRO A 178 15.28 5.12 -13.04
N ARG A 179 16.46 5.03 -13.67
CA ARG A 179 17.64 5.80 -13.25
C ARG A 179 17.45 7.31 -13.47
N GLU A 180 16.88 7.74 -14.58
CA GLU A 180 16.63 9.16 -14.85
C GLU A 180 15.62 9.73 -13.86
N LEU A 181 14.58 8.98 -13.52
CA LEU A 181 13.65 9.34 -12.45
C LEU A 181 14.35 9.43 -11.08
N ALA A 182 15.24 8.47 -10.78
CA ALA A 182 16.00 8.51 -9.53
C ALA A 182 17.02 9.67 -9.48
N VAL A 183 17.60 10.06 -10.61
CA VAL A 183 18.46 11.25 -10.69
C VAL A 183 17.64 12.51 -10.40
N ALA A 184 16.48 12.66 -11.04
CA ALA A 184 15.62 13.83 -10.83
C ALA A 184 15.10 13.91 -9.38
N ALA A 185 14.67 12.79 -8.78
CA ALA A 185 14.27 12.74 -7.37
C ALA A 185 15.47 13.06 -6.44
N GLY A 186 16.66 12.58 -6.78
CA GLY A 186 17.90 12.83 -6.03
C GLY A 186 18.33 14.29 -6.01
N GLU A 187 17.99 15.09 -7.02
CA GLU A 187 18.18 16.54 -7.03
C GLU A 187 17.39 17.25 -5.92
N HIS A 188 16.30 16.62 -5.46
CA HIS A 188 15.47 17.08 -4.36
C HIS A 188 15.79 16.36 -3.03
N GLY A 189 16.79 15.48 -2.98
CA GLY A 189 17.23 14.83 -1.74
C GLY A 189 16.71 13.41 -1.52
N THR A 190 15.79 12.92 -2.35
CA THR A 190 15.27 11.54 -2.27
C THR A 190 16.37 10.53 -2.57
N ARG A 191 16.51 9.49 -1.72
CA ARG A 191 17.61 8.53 -1.84
C ARG A 191 17.35 7.44 -2.87
N PHE A 192 16.11 6.92 -2.92
CA PHE A 192 15.72 5.82 -3.79
C PHE A 192 14.35 6.08 -4.42
N VAL A 193 14.14 5.49 -5.60
CA VAL A 193 12.83 5.53 -6.28
C VAL A 193 12.43 4.11 -6.66
N LEU A 194 11.25 3.67 -6.22
CA LEU A 194 10.63 2.42 -6.62
C LEU A 194 9.61 2.73 -7.72
N VAL A 195 10.03 2.50 -8.96
CA VAL A 195 9.22 2.76 -10.17
C VAL A 195 8.44 1.50 -10.51
N THR A 196 7.12 1.59 -10.51
CA THR A 196 6.26 0.48 -10.91
C THR A 196 5.75 0.63 -12.34
N SER A 197 5.31 -0.46 -12.94
CA SER A 197 4.71 -0.47 -14.29
C SER A 197 5.64 0.06 -15.38
N VAL A 198 6.92 -0.22 -15.29
CA VAL A 198 7.90 0.12 -16.34
C VAL A 198 7.67 -0.81 -17.52
N MET A 199 7.36 -0.23 -18.68
CA MET A 199 7.15 -1.02 -19.90
C MET A 199 8.46 -1.60 -20.40
N VAL A 200 8.49 -2.93 -20.56
CA VAL A 200 9.66 -3.63 -21.13
C VAL A 200 9.73 -3.33 -22.63
N PRO A 201 10.90 -2.96 -23.20
CA PRO A 201 11.04 -2.71 -24.63
C PRO A 201 10.61 -3.92 -25.47
N ALA A 202 9.95 -3.67 -26.59
CA ALA A 202 9.29 -4.65 -27.44
C ALA A 202 10.17 -5.88 -27.75
N SER A 203 9.89 -7.00 -27.09
CA SER A 203 10.26 -8.35 -27.48
C SER A 203 8.97 -9.14 -27.74
N LYS A 204 9.07 -10.36 -28.31
CA LYS A 204 7.86 -11.19 -28.57
C LYS A 204 7.05 -11.54 -27.31
N THR A 205 7.57 -11.25 -26.13
CA THR A 205 6.96 -11.47 -24.81
C THR A 205 6.79 -10.18 -24.01
N ALA A 206 7.16 -9.02 -24.55
CA ALA A 206 7.19 -7.73 -23.84
C ALA A 206 5.81 -7.23 -23.44
N ASP A 207 4.77 -7.59 -24.23
CA ASP A 207 3.40 -7.18 -23.92
C ASP A 207 2.77 -7.92 -22.74
N GLN A 208 3.47 -8.94 -22.20
CA GLN A 208 2.97 -9.78 -21.11
C GLN A 208 3.53 -9.41 -19.73
N PHE A 209 4.57 -8.57 -19.66
CA PHE A 209 5.25 -8.27 -18.42
C PHE A 209 5.47 -6.76 -18.22
N MET A 210 5.48 -6.35 -16.97
CA MET A 210 5.90 -5.03 -16.50
C MET A 210 7.02 -5.19 -15.48
N ASP A 211 8.04 -4.33 -15.55
CA ASP A 211 9.10 -4.30 -14.55
C ASP A 211 8.71 -3.34 -13.41
N ASN A 212 9.02 -3.74 -12.19
CA ASN A 212 9.01 -2.88 -11.01
C ASN A 212 10.46 -2.75 -10.55
N VAL A 213 11.00 -1.54 -10.55
CA VAL A 213 12.45 -1.30 -10.42
C VAL A 213 12.74 -0.34 -9.29
N LEU A 214 13.52 -0.79 -8.31
CA LEU A 214 14.18 0.10 -7.35
C LEU A 214 15.43 0.68 -8.00
N ALA A 215 15.54 2.00 -8.02
CA ALA A 215 16.66 2.71 -8.59
C ALA A 215 17.22 3.78 -7.64
N SER A 216 18.50 4.09 -7.81
CA SER A 216 19.17 5.25 -7.24
C SER A 216 19.78 6.09 -8.36
N PRO A 217 20.32 7.30 -8.08
CA PRO A 217 21.04 8.08 -9.08
C PRO A 217 22.22 7.34 -9.74
N GLN A 218 22.77 6.32 -9.06
CA GLN A 218 23.87 5.49 -9.56
C GLN A 218 23.41 4.45 -10.57
N GLY A 219 22.17 3.98 -10.48
CA GLY A 219 21.58 2.98 -11.38
C GLY A 219 20.42 2.21 -10.78
N ALA A 220 19.89 1.26 -11.57
CA ALA A 220 18.94 0.27 -11.08
C ALA A 220 19.63 -0.65 -10.06
N ILE A 221 18.95 -0.95 -8.96
CA ILE A 221 19.45 -1.75 -7.86
C ILE A 221 18.89 -3.16 -7.92
N THR A 222 17.56 -3.27 -7.97
CA THR A 222 16.82 -4.52 -8.08
C THR A 222 15.51 -4.28 -8.81
N GLY A 223 14.90 -5.36 -9.29
CA GLY A 223 13.59 -5.27 -9.95
C GLY A 223 12.94 -6.64 -10.03
N GLU A 224 11.63 -6.62 -10.02
CA GLU A 224 10.76 -7.78 -10.16
C GLU A 224 9.83 -7.60 -11.36
N LYS A 225 9.59 -8.70 -12.09
CA LYS A 225 8.68 -8.71 -13.23
C LYS A 225 7.33 -9.25 -12.80
N PHE A 226 6.31 -8.46 -13.07
CA PHE A 226 4.93 -8.89 -12.90
C PHE A 226 4.33 -9.25 -14.25
N GLU A 227 3.47 -10.27 -14.25
CA GLU A 227 2.59 -10.50 -15.40
C GLU A 227 1.64 -9.30 -15.53
N ARG A 228 1.37 -8.93 -16.77
CA ARG A 228 0.44 -7.85 -17.05
C ARG A 228 -0.98 -8.38 -16.93
N PHE A 229 -1.71 -7.88 -15.99
CA PHE A 229 -3.13 -8.16 -15.85
C PHE A 229 -3.94 -7.46 -16.96
N GLU A 230 -4.95 -8.13 -17.48
CA GLU A 230 -5.90 -7.54 -18.47
C GLU A 230 -6.93 -6.60 -17.80
N VAL A 231 -6.79 -6.34 -16.50
CA VAL A 231 -7.71 -5.53 -15.70
C VAL A 231 -6.97 -4.36 -15.05
N SER A 232 -7.72 -3.31 -14.74
CA SER A 232 -7.20 -2.17 -13.99
C SER A 232 -7.38 -2.39 -12.49
N PHE A 233 -6.33 -2.08 -11.73
CA PHE A 233 -6.34 -2.12 -10.28
C PHE A 233 -6.36 -0.71 -9.68
N VAL A 234 -7.00 -0.58 -8.52
CA VAL A 234 -6.92 0.60 -7.66
C VAL A 234 -6.40 0.17 -6.29
N GLY A 235 -5.52 1.00 -5.70
CA GLY A 235 -4.93 0.73 -4.39
C GLY A 235 -3.63 -0.08 -4.40
N ALA A 236 -3.14 -0.49 -5.58
CA ALA A 236 -1.87 -1.22 -5.69
C ALA A 236 -0.68 -0.40 -5.15
N GLY A 237 -0.62 0.89 -5.45
CA GLY A 237 0.46 1.78 -4.98
C GLY A 237 0.42 2.02 -3.47
N ASP A 238 -0.77 2.21 -2.88
CA ASP A 238 -0.94 2.28 -1.42
C ASP A 238 -0.53 0.97 -0.77
N THR A 239 -0.94 -0.18 -1.31
CA THR A 239 -0.55 -1.51 -0.82
C THR A 239 0.97 -1.67 -0.83
N LEU A 240 1.64 -1.38 -1.95
CA LEU A 240 3.10 -1.50 -2.05
C LEU A 240 3.84 -0.60 -1.06
N SER A 241 3.47 0.68 -1.03
CA SER A 241 4.17 1.66 -0.18
C SER A 241 3.93 1.41 1.31
N ALA A 242 2.74 0.94 1.69
CA ALA A 242 2.42 0.57 3.06
C ALA A 242 3.16 -0.71 3.50
N ALA A 243 3.25 -1.73 2.64
CA ALA A 243 4.02 -2.94 2.89
C ALA A 243 5.51 -2.62 3.07
N LEU A 244 6.06 -1.79 2.18
CA LEU A 244 7.45 -1.35 2.27
C LEU A 244 7.73 -0.58 3.57
N ALA A 245 6.85 0.34 3.96
CA ALA A 245 6.99 1.09 5.21
C ALA A 245 6.95 0.16 6.44
N ALA A 246 6.06 -0.83 6.46
CA ALA A 246 5.97 -1.81 7.53
C ALA A 246 7.25 -2.65 7.67
N LEU A 247 7.82 -3.09 6.56
CA LEU A 247 9.06 -3.88 6.53
C LEU A 247 10.28 -3.06 6.97
N LEU A 248 10.42 -1.82 6.47
CA LEU A 248 11.49 -0.92 6.91
C LEU A 248 11.36 -0.58 8.40
N GLY A 249 10.15 -0.29 8.88
CA GLY A 249 9.88 -0.06 10.30
C GLY A 249 10.18 -1.26 11.18
N SER A 250 10.06 -2.48 10.65
CA SER A 250 10.43 -3.73 11.32
C SER A 250 11.93 -4.02 11.26
N GLY A 251 12.73 -3.14 10.64
CA GLY A 251 14.19 -3.24 10.57
C GLY A 251 14.72 -4.08 9.42
N ALA A 252 13.90 -4.38 8.40
CA ALA A 252 14.37 -5.07 7.21
C ALA A 252 15.31 -4.18 6.37
N GLU A 253 16.34 -4.78 5.80
CA GLU A 253 17.21 -4.10 4.84
C GLU A 253 16.42 -3.72 3.58
N LEU A 254 16.69 -2.54 3.02
CA LEU A 254 15.91 -1.97 1.91
C LEU A 254 15.70 -2.93 0.74
N HIS A 255 16.76 -3.62 0.32
CA HIS A 255 16.67 -4.53 -0.82
C HIS A 255 15.74 -5.72 -0.54
N ALA A 256 15.84 -6.30 0.66
CA ALA A 256 14.96 -7.38 1.09
C ALA A 256 13.52 -6.89 1.27
N ALA A 257 13.34 -5.72 1.88
CA ALA A 257 12.04 -5.10 2.07
C ALA A 257 11.31 -4.84 0.75
N VAL A 258 12.02 -4.35 -0.28
CA VAL A 258 11.43 -4.13 -1.61
C VAL A 258 11.02 -5.46 -2.26
N GLY A 259 11.85 -6.49 -2.20
CA GLY A 259 11.52 -7.81 -2.76
C GLY A 259 10.28 -8.41 -2.07
N GLU A 260 10.23 -8.36 -0.73
CA GLU A 260 9.10 -8.88 0.04
C GLU A 260 7.80 -8.06 -0.18
N ALA A 261 7.90 -6.73 -0.22
CA ALA A 261 6.74 -5.86 -0.51
C ALA A 261 6.19 -6.10 -1.92
N LEU A 262 7.05 -6.31 -2.92
CA LEU A 262 6.63 -6.65 -4.27
C LEU A 262 6.00 -8.04 -4.33
N ALA A 263 6.57 -9.05 -3.66
CA ALA A 263 5.99 -10.39 -3.60
C ALA A 263 4.62 -10.39 -2.91
N PHE A 264 4.45 -9.60 -1.85
CA PHE A 264 3.16 -9.41 -1.21
C PHE A 264 2.14 -8.74 -2.15
N LEU A 265 2.56 -7.69 -2.86
CA LEU A 265 1.70 -7.02 -3.83
C LEU A 265 1.25 -7.97 -4.94
N ASP A 266 2.17 -8.76 -5.53
CA ASP A 266 1.86 -9.69 -6.61
C ASP A 266 0.76 -10.67 -6.19
N GLN A 267 0.90 -11.30 -5.03
CA GLN A 267 -0.11 -12.20 -4.48
C GLN A 267 -1.44 -11.50 -4.17
N ALA A 268 -1.39 -10.27 -3.65
CA ALA A 268 -2.59 -9.49 -3.38
C ALA A 268 -3.33 -9.07 -4.65
N LEU A 269 -2.61 -8.88 -5.77
CA LEU A 269 -3.19 -8.60 -7.08
C LEU A 269 -3.79 -9.86 -7.70
N ASP A 270 -3.10 -11.00 -7.62
CA ASP A 270 -3.59 -12.30 -8.11
C ASP A 270 -4.90 -12.70 -7.43
N ALA A 271 -5.01 -12.49 -6.12
CA ALA A 271 -6.22 -12.72 -5.34
C ALA A 271 -7.24 -11.56 -5.42
N GLY A 272 -6.95 -10.54 -6.22
CA GLY A 272 -7.75 -9.31 -6.29
C GLY A 272 -9.20 -9.56 -6.65
N PHE A 273 -10.10 -8.75 -6.11
CA PHE A 273 -11.55 -8.89 -6.30
C PHE A 273 -12.22 -7.57 -6.69
N ARG A 274 -13.45 -7.67 -7.24
CA ARG A 274 -14.27 -6.51 -7.60
C ARG A 274 -15.39 -6.33 -6.59
N PRO A 275 -15.36 -5.28 -5.75
CA PRO A 275 -16.48 -5.00 -4.84
C PRO A 275 -17.69 -4.41 -5.57
N GLY A 276 -17.50 -3.87 -6.77
CA GLY A 276 -18.52 -3.23 -7.60
C GLY A 276 -18.28 -3.46 -9.09
N MET A 277 -18.79 -2.55 -9.94
CA MET A 277 -18.64 -2.64 -11.39
C MET A 277 -17.34 -1.99 -11.92
N GLY A 278 -16.56 -1.34 -11.05
CA GLY A 278 -15.35 -0.62 -11.42
C GLY A 278 -14.10 -1.49 -11.43
N ASN A 279 -13.03 -0.95 -10.90
CA ASN A 279 -11.71 -1.57 -10.88
C ASN A 279 -11.59 -2.72 -9.87
N VAL A 280 -10.61 -3.58 -10.08
CA VAL A 280 -10.20 -4.61 -9.12
C VAL A 280 -9.43 -3.95 -7.98
N ILE A 281 -9.61 -4.43 -6.76
CA ILE A 281 -8.81 -4.04 -5.61
C ILE A 281 -7.95 -5.21 -5.13
N PRO A 282 -6.72 -4.96 -4.62
CA PRO A 282 -5.87 -6.03 -4.08
C PRO A 282 -6.53 -6.69 -2.87
N ASP A 283 -6.51 -8.03 -2.79
CA ASP A 283 -6.85 -8.74 -1.57
C ASP A 283 -5.63 -8.79 -0.65
N ARG A 284 -5.65 -7.99 0.40
CA ARG A 284 -4.56 -7.88 1.37
C ARG A 284 -4.56 -8.99 2.42
N PHE A 285 -5.58 -9.86 2.39
CA PHE A 285 -5.76 -10.99 3.30
C PHE A 285 -5.88 -12.32 2.54
N PHE A 286 -5.29 -12.41 1.37
CA PHE A 286 -5.34 -13.57 0.49
C PHE A 286 -5.01 -14.90 1.20
N TRP A 287 -4.14 -14.90 2.20
CA TRP A 287 -3.80 -16.09 2.99
C TRP A 287 -4.87 -16.48 4.03
N ALA A 288 -5.82 -15.61 4.36
CA ALA A 288 -6.88 -15.87 5.34
C ALA A 288 -8.10 -16.55 4.71
N LEU A 289 -8.15 -16.66 3.39
CA LEU A 289 -9.18 -17.41 2.69
C LEU A 289 -8.95 -18.91 2.91
N PRO A 290 -10.01 -19.72 3.22
CA PRO A 290 -9.85 -21.17 3.23
C PRO A 290 -9.35 -21.60 1.85
N ALA A 291 -8.36 -22.51 1.84
CA ALA A 291 -7.96 -23.16 0.60
C ALA A 291 -9.22 -23.75 -0.03
N ASP A 292 -9.47 -23.41 -1.30
CA ASP A 292 -10.55 -24.04 -2.05
C ASP A 292 -10.37 -25.55 -1.89
N GLU A 293 -11.37 -26.22 -1.28
CA GLU A 293 -11.42 -27.68 -1.32
C GLU A 293 -11.47 -28.01 -2.79
N GLU A 294 -10.31 -28.37 -3.35
CA GLU A 294 -10.24 -28.92 -4.71
C GLU A 294 -11.28 -30.05 -4.75
N GLY A 295 -12.35 -29.83 -5.52
CA GLY A 295 -13.48 -30.70 -5.58
C GLY A 295 -13.03 -32.15 -5.83
N GLU A 296 -13.23 -32.99 -4.83
CA GLU A 296 -13.37 -34.41 -5.04
C GLU A 296 -14.62 -34.68 -5.89
N ASP A 297 -14.60 -34.30 -7.16
CA ASP A 297 -15.44 -34.92 -8.17
C ASP A 297 -14.84 -36.27 -8.55
N GLY A 298 -14.89 -37.18 -7.59
CA GLY A 298 -14.65 -38.61 -7.75
C GLY A 298 -15.95 -39.35 -8.08
N ALA A 299 -16.26 -39.36 -9.36
CA ALA A 299 -16.97 -40.41 -10.06
C ALA A 299 -17.63 -41.53 -9.22
N GLU A 300 -18.93 -41.69 -9.36
CA GLU A 300 -19.49 -43.00 -9.68
C GLU A 300 -20.91 -42.89 -10.28
N SER A 301 -20.98 -42.85 -11.61
CA SER A 301 -22.23 -43.08 -12.32
C SER A 301 -22.38 -44.57 -12.56
N ALA A 302 -23.32 -45.19 -11.92
CA ALA A 302 -23.85 -46.47 -12.34
C ALA A 302 -25.21 -46.29 -13.09
N PRO A 303 -25.48 -46.98 -14.17
CA PRO A 303 -26.67 -46.76 -14.98
C PRO A 303 -27.88 -47.55 -14.48
N ALA A 304 -29.02 -46.90 -14.39
CA ALA A 304 -30.29 -47.57 -14.28
C ALA A 304 -31.24 -47.13 -15.40
N ASP A 305 -31.44 -48.07 -16.25
CA ASP A 305 -32.43 -48.24 -17.31
C ASP A 305 -33.86 -48.15 -16.72
N SER A 306 -34.78 -47.43 -17.40
CA SER A 306 -36.12 -47.88 -17.73
C SER A 306 -37.04 -46.76 -18.22
N ASN A 307 -37.61 -47.03 -19.32
CA ASN A 307 -38.51 -46.40 -20.28
C ASN A 307 -39.89 -45.94 -19.67
N PRO A 308 -40.63 -45.05 -20.39
CA PRO A 308 -41.72 -44.21 -19.87
C PRO A 308 -43.13 -44.82 -20.00
N PRO A 309 -44.19 -44.15 -19.51
CA PRO A 309 -45.43 -44.10 -20.24
C PRO A 309 -45.92 -42.70 -20.63
N LYS A 310 -46.58 -42.75 -21.79
CA LYS A 310 -47.22 -41.66 -22.51
C LYS A 310 -48.50 -41.15 -21.88
N GLY A 311 -48.72 -39.83 -22.00
CA GLY A 311 -49.89 -39.13 -22.39
C GLY A 311 -50.88 -38.67 -21.29
N PRO A 312 -51.87 -37.77 -21.57
CA PRO A 312 -52.08 -36.97 -22.77
C PRO A 312 -52.28 -35.46 -22.52
N ARG A 313 -52.40 -34.73 -23.60
CA ARG A 313 -52.73 -33.29 -23.76
C ARG A 313 -53.94 -32.79 -23.00
N HIS A 314 -53.93 -31.54 -22.55
CA HIS A 314 -54.99 -30.54 -22.81
C HIS A 314 -54.45 -29.11 -22.63
N VAL A 315 -54.59 -28.37 -23.60
CA VAL A 315 -54.99 -27.01 -23.97
C VAL A 315 -55.71 -26.22 -22.87
N HIS A 316 -55.13 -25.08 -22.53
CA HIS A 316 -55.72 -23.76 -22.64
C HIS A 316 -54.66 -22.65 -22.46
#